data_0a0d3796c29e5e57e2eec45ea54478aa
#
_entry.id   0a0d3796c29e5e57e2eec45ea54478aa
#
_cell.length_a   1.000
_cell.length_b   1.000
_cell.length_c   1.000
_cell.angle_alpha   90.00
_cell.angle_beta   90.00
_cell.angle_gamma   90.00
#
_symmetry.space_group_name_H-M   'P 1'
#
loop_
_entity.id
_entity.type
_entity.pdbx_description
1 polymer ?
#
loop_
_entity_poly.entity_id
_entity_poly.type
_entity_poly.pdbx_seq_one_letter_code
_entity_poly.pdbx_strand_id
1 'polypeptide(L)'
;MSGGETVDANVLSFRFTVPSGRTSVSAQFVFGTEEYPLQNVTDVFGFFVDGVNFARFQNGQLISNTPGNPTNFIANPVGSGLYGIEYNGLTRSLAVTGILGAAAADGSHTFSVGVADTSDPIFDSGVFLSSLTLGTATGGGIGDAGNPRARDLCADARRAGGERLLPASQAPRRPDLRTEREKRTA
;
A
#
# COMPACT_ATOMS: atom_id res chain seq x y z
N MET A 1 -10.09 7.79 -14.33
CA MET A 1 -9.10 6.72 -14.24
C MET A 1 -7.98 6.92 -15.24
N SER A 2 -7.95 6.29 -16.37
CA SER A 2 -6.87 6.33 -17.37
C SER A 2 -6.89 7.55 -18.29
N GLY A 3 -7.98 8.29 -18.35
CA GLY A 3 -8.24 9.31 -19.37
C GLY A 3 -8.68 8.75 -20.73
N GLY A 4 -8.76 7.41 -20.85
CA GLY A 4 -9.34 6.68 -21.97
C GLY A 4 -10.71 6.07 -21.62
N GLU A 5 -11.40 5.58 -22.61
CA GLU A 5 -12.63 4.79 -22.40
C GLU A 5 -12.27 3.48 -21.69
N THR A 6 -13.06 3.10 -20.69
CA THR A 6 -13.00 1.78 -20.06
C THR A 6 -13.99 0.88 -20.77
N VAL A 7 -13.57 -0.34 -21.08
CA VAL A 7 -14.42 -1.36 -21.74
C VAL A 7 -15.21 -2.13 -20.70
N ASP A 8 -14.54 -2.49 -19.61
CA ASP A 8 -15.16 -3.09 -18.44
C ASP A 8 -14.62 -2.42 -17.16
N ALA A 9 -15.48 -2.24 -16.19
CA ALA A 9 -15.10 -1.62 -14.91
C ALA A 9 -15.92 -2.18 -13.76
N ASN A 10 -15.22 -2.64 -12.72
CA ASN A 10 -15.84 -3.07 -11.48
C ASN A 10 -15.49 -2.07 -10.36
N VAL A 11 -16.52 -1.47 -9.74
CA VAL A 11 -16.35 -0.39 -8.76
C VAL A 11 -17.14 -0.70 -7.49
N LEU A 12 -16.45 -0.70 -6.36
CA LEU A 12 -17.06 -0.65 -5.04
C LEU A 12 -17.03 0.79 -4.51
N SER A 13 -18.18 1.32 -4.12
CA SER A 13 -18.29 2.68 -3.58
C SER A 13 -19.20 2.74 -2.37
N PHE A 14 -18.84 3.56 -1.38
CA PHE A 14 -19.71 3.85 -0.22
C PHE A 14 -19.45 5.24 0.35
N ARG A 15 -20.43 5.73 1.11
CA ARG A 15 -20.31 6.98 1.88
C ARG A 15 -20.08 6.67 3.34
N PHE A 16 -19.34 7.54 4.01
CA PHE A 16 -18.99 7.39 5.42
C PHE A 16 -18.80 8.75 6.08
N THR A 17 -18.94 8.79 7.39
CA THR A 17 -18.60 9.95 8.22
C THR A 17 -17.34 9.67 9.01
N VAL A 18 -16.60 10.71 9.35
CA VAL A 18 -15.34 10.57 10.08
C VAL A 18 -15.40 11.27 11.43
N PRO A 19 -14.78 10.74 12.48
CA PRO A 19 -14.56 11.44 13.74
C PRO A 19 -13.73 12.71 13.51
N SER A 20 -13.97 13.72 14.35
CA SER A 20 -13.19 14.97 14.32
C SER A 20 -11.68 14.70 14.38
N GLY A 21 -10.91 15.45 13.60
CA GLY A 21 -9.45 15.34 13.53
C GLY A 21 -8.92 14.24 12.63
N ARG A 22 -9.78 13.48 11.95
CA ARG A 22 -9.33 12.55 10.89
C ARG A 22 -9.25 13.29 9.57
N THR A 23 -8.15 13.08 8.84
CA THR A 23 -7.83 13.77 7.59
C THR A 23 -7.52 12.84 6.44
N SER A 24 -7.49 11.52 6.67
CA SER A 24 -7.08 10.56 5.65
C SER A 24 -7.72 9.19 5.81
N VAL A 25 -7.79 8.48 4.70
CA VAL A 25 -8.14 7.06 4.60
C VAL A 25 -6.96 6.31 4.04
N SER A 26 -6.54 5.21 4.65
CA SER A 26 -5.42 4.39 4.19
C SER A 26 -5.83 2.93 4.08
N ALA A 27 -5.25 2.22 3.10
CA ALA A 27 -5.38 0.78 2.94
C ALA A 27 -4.07 0.16 2.48
N GLN A 28 -3.98 -1.16 2.58
CA GLN A 28 -3.00 -1.96 1.85
C GLN A 28 -3.71 -2.66 0.70
N PHE A 29 -3.02 -2.81 -0.43
CA PHE A 29 -3.58 -3.49 -1.58
C PHE A 29 -2.53 -4.32 -2.32
N VAL A 30 -3.02 -5.30 -3.07
CA VAL A 30 -2.32 -6.01 -4.13
C VAL A 30 -3.22 -5.94 -5.35
N PHE A 31 -2.71 -5.41 -6.45
CA PHE A 31 -3.37 -5.44 -7.76
C PHE A 31 -2.80 -6.62 -8.55
N GLY A 32 -3.67 -7.42 -9.14
CA GLY A 32 -3.32 -8.56 -9.98
C GLY A 32 -3.95 -8.43 -11.35
N THR A 33 -3.24 -8.91 -12.38
CA THR A 33 -3.73 -8.91 -13.76
C THR A 33 -3.19 -10.13 -14.51
N GLU A 34 -4.01 -10.69 -15.39
CA GLU A 34 -3.62 -11.74 -16.32
C GLU A 34 -2.79 -11.21 -17.49
N GLU A 35 -2.84 -9.91 -17.77
CA GLU A 35 -2.17 -9.27 -18.88
C GLU A 35 -0.69 -8.93 -18.63
N TYR A 36 -0.17 -9.31 -17.50
CA TYR A 36 1.25 -9.15 -17.22
C TYR A 36 2.11 -10.19 -17.97
N PRO A 37 3.29 -9.86 -18.55
CA PRO A 37 3.98 -8.58 -18.41
C PRO A 37 3.56 -7.54 -19.45
N LEU A 38 2.97 -7.91 -20.57
CA LEU A 38 2.56 -7.01 -21.65
C LEU A 38 1.73 -7.73 -22.71
N GLN A 39 0.49 -7.28 -22.89
CA GLN A 39 -0.36 -7.72 -24.02
C GLN A 39 -0.87 -6.56 -24.87
N ASN A 40 -0.22 -5.37 -24.82
CA ASN A 40 -0.63 -4.12 -25.48
C ASN A 40 -1.99 -3.56 -25.03
N VAL A 41 -2.47 -4.01 -23.92
CA VAL A 41 -3.69 -3.58 -23.25
C VAL A 41 -3.33 -3.09 -21.85
N THR A 42 -4.19 -2.31 -21.21
CA THR A 42 -3.85 -1.68 -19.94
C THR A 42 -5.02 -1.82 -18.98
N ASP A 43 -4.83 -2.63 -17.95
CA ASP A 43 -5.71 -2.68 -16.81
C ASP A 43 -5.25 -1.71 -15.75
N VAL A 44 -6.20 -1.08 -15.10
CA VAL A 44 -5.89 -0.03 -14.12
C VAL A 44 -6.64 -0.24 -12.82
N PHE A 45 -5.97 0.14 -11.74
CA PHE A 45 -6.56 0.21 -10.41
C PHE A 45 -6.69 1.66 -9.96
N GLY A 46 -7.80 1.99 -9.30
CA GLY A 46 -8.05 3.28 -8.69
C GLY A 46 -8.49 3.19 -7.22
N PHE A 47 -8.01 4.10 -6.40
CA PHE A 47 -8.38 4.30 -5.01
C PHE A 47 -8.77 5.75 -4.83
N PHE A 48 -10.06 6.00 -4.68
CA PHE A 48 -10.61 7.34 -4.69
C PHE A 48 -11.12 7.72 -3.30
N VAL A 49 -10.77 8.92 -2.89
CA VAL A 49 -11.35 9.58 -1.72
C VAL A 49 -11.90 10.92 -2.20
N ASP A 50 -13.18 11.16 -2.01
CA ASP A 50 -13.89 12.36 -2.46
C ASP A 50 -13.64 12.67 -3.95
N GLY A 51 -13.62 11.63 -4.78
CA GLY A 51 -13.42 11.72 -6.23
C GLY A 51 -11.97 11.87 -6.70
N VAL A 52 -11.01 12.02 -5.80
CA VAL A 52 -9.58 12.12 -6.15
C VAL A 52 -8.93 10.74 -6.13
N ASN A 53 -8.25 10.36 -7.22
CA ASN A 53 -7.52 9.09 -7.31
C ASN A 53 -6.13 9.21 -6.66
N PHE A 54 -5.90 8.46 -5.59
CA PHE A 54 -4.64 8.37 -4.88
C PHE A 54 -3.81 7.11 -5.22
N ALA A 55 -4.37 6.18 -6.02
CA ALA A 55 -3.64 5.00 -6.51
C ALA A 55 -2.70 5.39 -7.67
N ARG A 56 -1.66 6.15 -7.35
CA ARG A 56 -0.63 6.59 -8.28
C ARG A 56 0.74 6.39 -7.67
N PHE A 57 1.68 5.93 -8.47
CA PHE A 57 3.08 5.90 -8.08
C PHE A 57 3.64 7.32 -7.92
N GLN A 58 4.79 7.46 -7.25
CA GLN A 58 5.43 8.78 -7.02
C GLN A 58 5.72 9.56 -8.31
N ASN A 59 5.95 8.87 -9.42
CA ASN A 59 6.12 9.47 -10.74
C ASN A 59 4.80 9.90 -11.41
N GLY A 60 3.66 9.76 -10.71
CA GLY A 60 2.33 10.10 -11.21
C GLY A 60 1.66 9.02 -12.06
N GLN A 61 2.35 7.93 -12.39
CA GLN A 61 1.76 6.82 -13.14
C GLN A 61 0.66 6.13 -12.34
N LEU A 62 -0.36 5.67 -13.06
CA LEU A 62 -1.42 4.83 -12.50
C LEU A 62 -0.87 3.47 -12.09
N ILE A 63 -1.55 2.82 -11.16
CA ILE A 63 -1.33 1.40 -10.90
C ILE A 63 -1.95 0.63 -12.05
N SER A 64 -1.11 0.03 -12.87
CA SER A 64 -1.49 -0.69 -14.08
C SER A 64 -0.41 -1.67 -14.50
N ASN A 65 -0.72 -2.55 -15.45
CA ASN A 65 0.25 -3.44 -16.10
C ASN A 65 1.14 -2.72 -17.14
N THR A 66 0.98 -1.40 -17.33
CA THR A 66 1.70 -0.62 -18.34
C THR A 66 3.24 -0.73 -18.18
N PRO A 67 4.00 -0.74 -19.31
CA PRO A 67 5.44 -0.64 -19.26
C PRO A 67 5.92 0.58 -18.47
N GLY A 68 6.88 0.38 -17.57
CA GLY A 68 7.35 1.41 -16.63
C GLY A 68 7.05 1.08 -15.18
N ASN A 69 6.16 0.12 -14.94
CA ASN A 69 5.86 -0.41 -13.60
C ASN A 69 6.42 -1.82 -13.32
N PRO A 70 7.30 -2.44 -14.12
CA PRO A 70 7.69 -3.85 -13.94
C PRO A 70 8.38 -4.12 -12.60
N THR A 71 9.04 -3.13 -12.01
CA THR A 71 9.73 -3.27 -10.72
C THR A 71 8.76 -3.42 -9.54
N ASN A 72 7.49 -3.08 -9.72
CA ASN A 72 6.46 -3.18 -8.70
C ASN A 72 5.67 -4.48 -8.81
N PHE A 73 5.88 -5.26 -9.87
CA PHE A 73 5.19 -6.53 -10.11
C PHE A 73 6.04 -7.74 -9.75
N ILE A 74 5.35 -8.77 -9.29
CA ILE A 74 5.87 -10.13 -9.11
C ILE A 74 5.24 -10.97 -10.22
N ALA A 75 6.08 -11.57 -11.08
CA ALA A 75 5.59 -12.48 -12.10
C ALA A 75 5.05 -13.77 -11.45
N ASN A 76 3.88 -14.20 -11.89
CA ASN A 76 3.23 -15.44 -11.49
C ASN A 76 2.76 -16.21 -12.75
N PRO A 77 3.69 -16.66 -13.62
CA PRO A 77 3.30 -17.35 -14.85
C PRO A 77 2.46 -18.59 -14.56
N VAL A 78 1.53 -18.89 -15.43
CA VAL A 78 0.68 -20.08 -15.35
C VAL A 78 1.55 -21.33 -15.12
N GLY A 79 1.21 -22.12 -14.12
CA GLY A 79 1.96 -23.32 -13.76
C GLY A 79 3.24 -23.09 -12.95
N SER A 80 3.56 -21.85 -12.59
CA SER A 80 4.73 -21.55 -11.74
C SER A 80 4.61 -22.11 -10.32
N GLY A 81 3.37 -22.26 -9.82
CA GLY A 81 3.09 -22.67 -8.45
C GLY A 81 3.46 -21.64 -7.37
N LEU A 82 3.83 -20.42 -7.79
CA LEU A 82 4.23 -19.37 -6.85
C LEU A 82 3.01 -18.88 -6.03
N TYR A 83 1.90 -18.61 -6.71
CA TYR A 83 0.60 -18.30 -6.11
C TYR A 83 -0.48 -19.15 -6.77
N GLY A 84 -1.46 -19.65 -6.00
CA GLY A 84 -2.57 -20.46 -6.49
C GLY A 84 -3.73 -19.61 -7.06
N ILE A 85 -3.41 -18.61 -7.86
CA ILE A 85 -4.36 -17.70 -8.52
C ILE A 85 -3.98 -17.55 -9.99
N GLU A 86 -4.92 -17.13 -10.82
CA GLU A 86 -4.74 -17.08 -12.28
C GLU A 86 -3.99 -15.84 -12.77
N TYR A 87 -3.90 -14.77 -11.97
CA TYR A 87 -3.19 -13.55 -12.37
C TYR A 87 -1.71 -13.81 -12.67
N ASN A 88 -1.30 -13.48 -13.88
CA ASN A 88 0.09 -13.66 -14.37
C ASN A 88 1.08 -12.71 -13.71
N GLY A 89 0.60 -11.58 -13.20
CA GLY A 89 1.39 -10.63 -12.44
C GLY A 89 0.61 -10.00 -11.30
N LEU A 90 1.30 -9.81 -10.18
CA LEU A 90 0.75 -9.13 -9.00
C LEU A 90 1.68 -8.02 -8.56
N THR A 91 1.13 -6.91 -8.12
CA THR A 91 1.97 -5.93 -7.42
C THR A 91 2.48 -6.53 -6.10
N ARG A 92 3.58 -6.01 -5.61
CA ARG A 92 3.90 -6.18 -4.18
C ARG A 92 2.76 -5.60 -3.35
N SER A 93 2.67 -6.01 -2.09
CA SER A 93 1.74 -5.35 -1.17
C SER A 93 2.16 -3.89 -1.02
N LEU A 94 1.30 -2.98 -1.43
CA LEU A 94 1.51 -1.54 -1.41
C LEU A 94 0.53 -0.89 -0.43
N ALA A 95 0.96 0.18 0.22
CA ALA A 95 0.09 1.03 1.00
C ALA A 95 -0.38 2.22 0.16
N VAL A 96 -1.64 2.59 0.28
CA VAL A 96 -2.20 3.80 -0.32
C VAL A 96 -2.85 4.66 0.75
N THR A 97 -2.68 5.97 0.64
CA THR A 97 -3.33 6.96 1.52
C THR A 97 -4.05 7.99 0.65
N GLY A 98 -5.34 8.16 0.89
CA GLY A 98 -6.16 9.22 0.32
C GLY A 98 -6.41 10.30 1.37
N ILE A 99 -6.32 11.56 0.97
CA ILE A 99 -6.62 12.71 1.82
C ILE A 99 -8.10 13.05 1.68
N LEU A 100 -8.77 13.26 2.80
CA LEU A 100 -10.16 13.70 2.83
C LEU A 100 -10.26 15.10 2.25
N GLY A 101 -11.14 15.27 1.30
CA GLY A 101 -11.55 16.57 0.76
C GLY A 101 -12.55 17.29 1.67
N ALA A 102 -13.23 18.29 1.11
CA ALA A 102 -14.37 18.89 1.78
C ALA A 102 -15.52 17.87 1.88
N ALA A 103 -16.07 17.73 3.08
CA ALA A 103 -17.23 16.86 3.28
C ALA A 103 -18.44 17.38 2.46
N ALA A 104 -19.33 16.49 2.08
CA ALA A 104 -20.61 16.83 1.51
C ALA A 104 -21.50 17.60 2.53
N ALA A 105 -22.60 18.18 2.08
CA ALA A 105 -23.49 18.97 2.93
C ALA A 105 -24.02 18.21 4.15
N ASP A 106 -24.10 16.89 4.08
CA ASP A 106 -24.51 16.02 5.17
C ASP A 106 -23.33 15.55 6.07
N GLY A 107 -22.15 16.11 5.86
CA GLY A 107 -20.93 15.76 6.61
C GLY A 107 -20.27 14.46 6.19
N SER A 108 -20.71 13.84 5.09
CA SER A 108 -20.14 12.58 4.61
C SER A 108 -19.02 12.79 3.59
N HIS A 109 -18.17 11.78 3.50
CA HIS A 109 -17.14 11.58 2.49
C HIS A 109 -17.50 10.39 1.60
N THR A 110 -16.90 10.32 0.42
CA THR A 110 -17.06 9.19 -0.49
C THR A 110 -15.74 8.44 -0.64
N PHE A 111 -15.82 7.14 -0.52
CA PHE A 111 -14.74 6.22 -0.83
C PHE A 111 -15.13 5.36 -2.02
N SER A 112 -14.22 5.16 -2.97
CA SER A 112 -14.41 4.22 -4.07
C SER A 112 -13.11 3.53 -4.41
N VAL A 113 -13.20 2.24 -4.74
CA VAL A 113 -12.12 1.50 -5.37
C VAL A 113 -12.65 0.87 -6.65
N GLY A 114 -11.80 0.78 -7.66
CA GLY A 114 -12.20 0.16 -8.90
C GLY A 114 -11.02 -0.41 -9.66
N VAL A 115 -11.31 -1.44 -10.43
CA VAL A 115 -10.45 -1.98 -11.48
C VAL A 115 -11.16 -1.79 -12.81
N ALA A 116 -10.41 -1.57 -13.86
CA ALA A 116 -10.98 -1.37 -15.20
C ALA A 116 -10.01 -1.79 -16.27
N ASP A 117 -10.57 -2.47 -17.29
CA ASP A 117 -9.89 -2.77 -18.53
C ASP A 117 -10.08 -1.59 -19.48
N THR A 118 -9.03 -1.18 -20.16
CA THR A 118 -9.06 0.05 -20.97
C THR A 118 -8.98 -0.18 -22.47
N SER A 119 -8.74 -1.39 -22.92
CA SER A 119 -8.52 -1.67 -24.35
C SER A 119 -9.40 -2.79 -24.89
N ASP A 120 -9.58 -3.87 -24.19
CA ASP A 120 -10.45 -4.98 -24.55
C ASP A 120 -11.06 -5.62 -23.29
N PRO A 121 -12.08 -6.48 -23.41
CA PRO A 121 -12.73 -7.16 -22.30
C PRO A 121 -12.21 -8.60 -22.11
N ILE A 122 -10.95 -8.85 -22.46
CA ILE A 122 -10.40 -10.21 -22.45
C ILE A 122 -9.47 -10.34 -21.27
N PHE A 123 -9.27 -11.15 -20.48
CA PHE A 123 -8.40 -11.28 -19.32
C PHE A 123 -8.80 -10.41 -18.12
N ASP A 124 -8.76 -11.02 -16.99
CA ASP A 124 -9.25 -10.42 -15.75
C ASP A 124 -8.17 -9.69 -14.95
N SER A 125 -8.60 -8.58 -14.35
CA SER A 125 -7.83 -7.89 -13.32
C SER A 125 -8.60 -7.79 -12.03
N GLY A 126 -7.86 -7.79 -10.91
CA GLY A 126 -8.47 -7.72 -9.60
C GLY A 126 -7.63 -6.97 -8.56
N VAL A 127 -8.28 -6.61 -7.46
CA VAL A 127 -7.60 -5.99 -6.33
C VAL A 127 -7.98 -6.66 -5.02
N PHE A 128 -6.98 -6.95 -4.22
CA PHE A 128 -7.12 -7.41 -2.84
C PHE A 128 -6.86 -6.23 -1.92
N LEU A 129 -7.86 -5.83 -1.15
CA LEU A 129 -7.75 -4.74 -0.19
C LEU A 129 -7.73 -5.28 1.24
N SER A 130 -6.90 -4.66 2.06
CA SER A 130 -6.88 -4.94 3.50
C SER A 130 -6.61 -3.68 4.32
N SER A 131 -6.92 -3.76 5.61
CA SER A 131 -6.52 -2.73 6.58
C SER A 131 -7.02 -1.31 6.25
N LEU A 132 -8.28 -1.19 5.78
CA LEU A 132 -8.90 0.14 5.60
C LEU A 132 -9.00 0.86 6.95
N THR A 133 -8.36 2.00 7.07
CA THR A 133 -8.26 2.75 8.34
C THR A 133 -8.36 4.25 8.13
N LEU A 134 -8.88 4.94 9.15
CA LEU A 134 -8.88 6.41 9.23
C LEU A 134 -7.59 6.89 9.92
N GLY A 135 -6.95 7.91 9.36
CA GLY A 135 -5.70 8.48 9.86
C GLY A 135 -5.71 10.00 9.94
N THR A 136 -4.52 10.55 10.20
CA THR A 136 -4.26 11.99 10.29
C THR A 136 -3.18 12.43 9.31
N ALA A 137 -2.95 11.67 8.22
CA ALA A 137 -1.97 12.01 7.21
C ALA A 137 -2.33 13.33 6.52
N THR A 138 -1.30 14.06 6.12
CA THR A 138 -1.41 15.33 5.38
C THR A 138 -0.94 15.21 3.93
N GLY A 139 -0.38 14.05 3.55
CA GLY A 139 0.02 13.70 2.20
C GLY A 139 -0.61 12.39 1.76
N GLY A 140 -1.02 12.31 0.51
CA GLY A 140 -1.64 11.13 -0.09
C GLY A 140 -0.78 10.51 -1.18
N GLY A 141 -1.16 9.28 -1.61
CA GLY A 141 -0.47 8.52 -2.66
C GLY A 141 0.00 7.15 -2.19
N ILE A 142 0.89 6.54 -2.98
CA ILE A 142 1.45 5.21 -2.73
C ILE A 142 2.90 5.31 -2.27
N GLY A 143 3.28 4.43 -1.37
CA GLY A 143 4.65 4.25 -0.87
C GLY A 143 4.87 4.82 0.53
N ASP A 144 6.15 4.78 0.95
CA ASP A 144 6.55 5.13 2.32
C ASP A 144 6.29 6.60 2.69
N ALA A 145 6.19 7.49 1.72
CA ALA A 145 6.00 8.92 1.95
C ALA A 145 4.62 9.27 2.54
N GLY A 146 3.65 8.36 2.44
CA GLY A 146 2.30 8.55 2.95
C GLY A 146 1.86 7.48 3.94
N ASN A 147 2.74 6.53 4.31
CA ASN A 147 2.38 5.47 5.24
C ASN A 147 2.49 5.96 6.70
N PRO A 148 1.40 6.42 7.33
CA PRO A 148 1.42 6.86 8.71
C PRO A 148 1.80 5.72 9.67
N ARG A 149 1.67 4.45 9.25
CA ARG A 149 1.82 3.29 10.12
C ARG A 149 3.21 3.11 10.72
N ALA A 150 4.29 3.42 10.00
CA ALA A 150 5.63 3.23 10.56
C ALA A 150 5.99 4.30 11.59
N ARG A 151 5.45 5.52 11.44
CA ARG A 151 5.74 6.64 12.36
C ARG A 151 4.73 6.74 13.49
N ASP A 152 3.45 6.48 13.23
CA ASP A 152 2.39 6.62 14.24
C ASP A 152 2.33 5.42 15.17
N LEU A 153 2.63 4.20 14.71
CA LEU A 153 2.80 3.03 15.59
C LEU A 153 3.99 3.21 16.54
N CYS A 154 5.07 3.87 16.11
CA CYS A 154 6.17 4.22 17.00
C CYS A 154 5.79 5.35 17.98
N ALA A 155 4.90 6.26 17.61
CA ALA A 155 4.44 7.34 18.49
C ALA A 155 3.40 6.85 19.51
N ASP A 156 2.47 5.99 19.10
CA ASP A 156 1.47 5.40 19.98
C ASP A 156 2.07 4.35 20.93
N ALA A 157 3.04 3.56 20.48
CA ALA A 157 3.79 2.66 21.35
C ALA A 157 4.57 3.42 22.45
N ARG A 158 5.05 4.64 22.14
CA ARG A 158 5.72 5.51 23.14
C ARG A 158 4.74 6.18 24.10
N ARG A 159 3.47 6.35 23.71
CA ARG A 159 2.42 6.89 24.60
C ARG A 159 1.76 5.83 25.49
N ALA A 160 1.68 4.58 25.00
CA ALA A 160 1.08 3.47 25.72
C ALA A 160 2.04 2.82 26.74
N GLY A 161 3.34 2.89 26.50
CA GLY A 161 4.37 2.41 27.42
C GLY A 161 5.03 3.58 28.15
N GLY A 162 4.55 3.90 29.36
CA GLY A 162 5.15 4.90 30.25
C GLY A 162 6.54 4.50 30.80
N GLU A 163 7.31 3.67 30.11
CA GLU A 163 8.66 3.27 30.49
C GLU A 163 9.70 4.14 29.78
N ARG A 164 10.41 4.93 30.59
CA ARG A 164 11.64 5.61 30.18
C ARG A 164 12.65 4.58 29.71
N LEU A 165 12.91 4.50 28.40
CA LEU A 165 14.10 3.84 27.91
C LEU A 165 15.32 4.63 28.39
N LEU A 166 16.13 4.01 29.25
CA LEU A 166 17.41 4.53 29.68
C LEU A 166 18.35 4.69 28.46
N PRO A 167 19.17 5.76 28.40
CA PRO A 167 20.08 5.96 27.29
C PRO A 167 21.09 4.81 27.20
N ALA A 168 21.48 4.42 26.01
CA ALA A 168 22.33 3.28 25.68
C ALA A 168 23.75 3.32 26.28
N SER A 169 24.11 4.36 27.01
CA SER A 169 25.42 4.52 27.67
C SER A 169 25.58 3.75 29.00
N GLN A 170 24.53 3.06 29.48
CA GLN A 170 24.58 2.29 30.74
C GLN A 170 24.45 0.78 30.56
N ALA A 171 24.65 0.24 29.36
CA ALA A 171 24.74 -1.20 29.20
C ALA A 171 26.06 -1.72 29.83
N PRO A 172 26.04 -2.75 30.70
CA PRO A 172 27.25 -3.32 31.28
C PRO A 172 28.16 -3.87 30.17
N ARG A 173 29.44 -3.50 30.21
CA ARG A 173 30.45 -4.03 29.27
C ARG A 173 30.53 -5.55 29.43
N ARG A 174 30.40 -6.26 28.31
CA ARG A 174 30.64 -7.70 28.26
C ARG A 174 32.10 -7.97 28.68
N PRO A 175 32.39 -8.96 29.52
CA PRO A 175 33.75 -9.34 29.84
C PRO A 175 34.48 -9.83 28.59
N ASP A 176 35.74 -9.40 28.44
CA ASP A 176 36.61 -9.77 27.32
C ASP A 176 37.04 -11.25 27.48
N LEU A 177 36.54 -12.11 26.57
CA LEU A 177 36.84 -13.55 26.55
C LEU A 177 38.29 -13.87 26.09
N ARG A 178 39.19 -12.89 26.00
CA ARG A 178 40.53 -13.09 25.45
C ARG A 178 41.56 -13.56 26.47
N THR A 179 41.28 -13.54 27.77
CA THR A 179 42.27 -13.82 28.84
C THR A 179 42.18 -15.25 29.41
N GLU A 180 41.26 -16.08 28.97
CA GLU A 180 41.17 -17.47 29.48
C GLU A 180 41.87 -18.53 28.62
N ARG A 181 42.49 -18.15 27.49
CA ARG A 181 43.18 -19.11 26.63
C ARG A 181 44.66 -19.33 26.97
N GLU A 182 45.27 -18.47 27.79
CA GLU A 182 46.68 -18.57 28.15
C GLU A 182 46.99 -19.35 29.45
N LYS A 183 45.97 -19.83 30.18
CA LYS A 183 46.16 -20.57 31.42
C LYS A 183 46.00 -22.09 31.32
N ARG A 184 45.92 -22.65 30.11
CA ARG A 184 45.82 -24.12 29.94
C ARG A 184 46.99 -24.78 29.22
N THR A 185 48.14 -24.12 29.11
CA THR A 185 49.41 -24.72 28.67
C THR A 185 50.53 -24.23 29.53
N ALA A 186 50.62 -24.77 30.75
CA ALA A 186 51.79 -24.91 31.59
C ALA A 186 51.56 -26.06 32.57
#